data_1ee82eccc5cc2af5aa1508091377069b
#
_entry.id   1ee82eccc5cc2af5aa1508091377069b
#
_cell.length_a   1.000
_cell.length_b   1.000
_cell.length_c   1.000
_cell.angle_alpha   90.00
_cell.angle_beta   90.00
_cell.angle_gamma   90.00
#
_symmetry.space_group_name_H-M   'P 1'
#
loop_
_entity.id
_entity.type
_entity.pdbx_description
1 polymer ?
#
loop_
_entity_poly.entity_id
_entity_poly.type
_entity_poly.pdbx_seq_one_letter_code
_entity_poly.pdbx_strand_id
1 'polypeptide(L)'
;MSSKKVRDAQRIPEVLVSGAALTSLVLIGLLAILELGPPQIMIYTGATPFNTGLLGASDLYAETKALYPRTIVVTSWSRAYNMITGCSTAVLVVISPEIPYTTSDAASIWDALSQCQRRGFIVADESGNANTLLHFIGSYVRVDATRILDTQTRLPYPIAVFNTSWGYGGELVLDIASSLSILGGSDHEVMLSGVVPSGYITNQSGSVSERIYLDVAIAYEERFGNTSVFVVGDGSIFLNQVLRSQYRDRYLFLYKGILDHMCGMNTECLVIFDGSRYIGGDPVSIIARGVNPSLLVTPEFIAAAIARIIHPATWLPPAVSWADSLISRLVSISNLSRVLVISTSVLIVSLVLLSKAPPRRSDSLIDVDRDVSNMVAIGRVDRSVGVGRRVFIELYRSIDETIYREAGVRLGDSGCAEKLVDRGVDIDLAREFCTYMNRMARRAMLRSIYPPIVRWGRAIERALELYSRIR
;
A
#
# COMPACT_ATOMS: atom_id res chain seq x y z
N MET A 1 -45.33 19.01 41.40
CA MET A 1 -44.22 18.03 41.52
C MET A 1 -44.43 16.79 40.62
N SER A 2 -44.71 16.90 39.31
CA SER A 2 -45.02 15.71 38.50
C SER A 2 -44.40 15.67 37.10
N SER A 3 -43.59 16.65 36.66
CA SER A 3 -43.06 16.65 35.27
C SER A 3 -41.61 16.18 35.09
N LYS A 4 -40.86 16.00 36.19
CA LYS A 4 -39.46 15.58 36.16
C LYS A 4 -39.25 14.06 36.03
N LYS A 5 -40.22 13.25 36.54
CA LYS A 5 -40.13 11.78 36.51
C LYS A 5 -40.31 11.14 35.14
N VAL A 6 -40.94 11.82 34.18
CA VAL A 6 -41.20 11.26 32.82
C VAL A 6 -39.99 11.39 31.88
N ARG A 7 -39.12 12.38 32.08
CA ARG A 7 -37.96 12.60 31.21
C ARG A 7 -36.78 11.62 31.40
N ASP A 8 -36.67 11.04 32.61
CA ASP A 8 -35.53 10.11 32.88
C ASP A 8 -35.81 8.67 32.40
N ALA A 9 -37.09 8.27 32.32
CA ALA A 9 -37.48 6.96 31.79
C ALA A 9 -37.29 6.83 30.28
N GLN A 10 -37.28 7.92 29.51
CA GLN A 10 -37.08 7.93 28.06
C GLN A 10 -35.59 7.88 27.62
N ARG A 11 -34.64 8.24 28.48
CA ARG A 11 -33.21 8.26 28.15
C ARG A 11 -32.52 6.89 28.18
N ILE A 12 -33.03 5.93 28.89
CA ILE A 12 -32.46 4.58 28.99
C ILE A 12 -32.59 3.81 27.68
N PRO A 13 -33.73 3.84 26.94
CA PRO A 13 -33.81 3.18 25.64
C PRO A 13 -32.92 3.83 24.57
N GLU A 14 -32.72 5.15 24.58
CA GLU A 14 -31.85 5.83 23.56
C GLU A 14 -30.38 5.44 23.70
N VAL A 15 -29.85 5.27 24.91
CA VAL A 15 -28.46 4.85 25.14
C VAL A 15 -28.26 3.37 24.77
N LEU A 16 -29.25 2.52 25.04
CA LEU A 16 -29.24 1.11 24.65
C LEU A 16 -29.35 0.94 23.11
N VAL A 17 -30.24 1.69 22.47
CA VAL A 17 -30.42 1.69 21.02
C VAL A 17 -29.17 2.21 20.32
N SER A 18 -28.57 3.29 20.82
CA SER A 18 -27.32 3.83 20.23
C SER A 18 -26.13 2.88 20.43
N GLY A 19 -26.06 2.20 21.59
CA GLY A 19 -25.04 1.17 21.85
C GLY A 19 -25.19 -0.05 20.95
N ALA A 20 -26.42 -0.55 20.77
CA ALA A 20 -26.72 -1.67 19.88
C ALA A 20 -26.45 -1.31 18.40
N ALA A 21 -26.83 -0.10 17.97
CA ALA A 21 -26.57 0.39 16.63
C ALA A 21 -25.06 0.50 16.36
N LEU A 22 -24.28 1.04 17.29
CA LEU A 22 -22.82 1.12 17.15
C LEU A 22 -22.18 -0.27 17.08
N THR A 23 -22.61 -1.20 17.92
CA THR A 23 -22.10 -2.59 17.92
C THR A 23 -22.45 -3.29 16.62
N SER A 24 -23.68 -3.11 16.11
CA SER A 24 -24.09 -3.68 14.82
C SER A 24 -23.28 -3.09 13.66
N LEU A 25 -23.01 -1.79 13.68
CA LEU A 25 -22.22 -1.11 12.64
C LEU A 25 -20.77 -1.58 12.64
N VAL A 26 -20.18 -1.78 13.83
CA VAL A 26 -18.84 -2.37 13.96
C VAL A 26 -18.82 -3.80 13.47
N LEU A 27 -19.84 -4.61 13.79
CA LEU A 27 -19.94 -6.01 13.36
C LEU A 27 -20.11 -6.10 11.84
N ILE A 28 -20.96 -5.28 11.25
CA ILE A 28 -21.15 -5.19 9.79
C ILE A 28 -19.85 -4.75 9.10
N GLY A 29 -19.16 -3.75 9.65
CA GLY A 29 -17.87 -3.32 9.14
C GLY A 29 -16.82 -4.43 9.19
N LEU A 30 -16.77 -5.18 10.25
CA LEU A 30 -15.85 -6.30 10.44
C LEU A 30 -16.17 -7.46 9.49
N LEU A 31 -17.46 -7.78 9.29
CA LEU A 31 -17.92 -8.76 8.31
C LEU A 31 -17.58 -8.32 6.89
N ALA A 32 -17.80 -7.06 6.54
CA ALA A 32 -17.42 -6.54 5.23
C ALA A 32 -15.90 -6.62 4.98
N ILE A 33 -15.08 -6.31 5.98
CA ILE A 33 -13.61 -6.46 5.89
C ILE A 33 -13.22 -7.93 5.71
N LEU A 34 -13.90 -8.87 6.38
CA LEU A 34 -13.65 -10.29 6.23
C LEU A 34 -14.07 -10.82 4.86
N GLU A 35 -15.20 -10.35 4.32
CA GLU A 35 -15.71 -10.72 2.99
C GLU A 35 -14.81 -10.18 1.86
N LEU A 36 -14.33 -8.96 1.97
CA LEU A 36 -13.41 -8.36 0.99
C LEU A 36 -12.07 -9.10 0.93
N GLY A 37 -11.70 -9.82 1.98
CA GLY A 37 -10.43 -10.51 2.10
C GLY A 37 -9.23 -9.56 2.24
N PRO A 38 -8.01 -10.09 2.38
CA PRO A 38 -6.81 -9.28 2.45
C PRO A 38 -6.58 -8.58 1.10
N PRO A 39 -6.04 -7.34 1.11
CA PRO A 39 -5.73 -6.61 -0.11
C PRO A 39 -4.84 -7.48 -1.02
N GLN A 40 -5.31 -7.72 -2.24
CA GLN A 40 -4.56 -8.46 -3.24
C GLN A 40 -3.60 -7.49 -3.92
N ILE A 41 -2.38 -7.43 -3.42
CA ILE A 41 -1.31 -6.70 -4.09
C ILE A 41 -0.68 -7.66 -5.10
N MET A 42 -0.86 -7.38 -6.38
CA MET A 42 -0.23 -8.13 -7.45
C MET A 42 1.25 -7.77 -7.50
N ILE A 43 2.10 -8.78 -7.40
CA ILE A 43 3.54 -8.66 -7.58
C ILE A 43 3.91 -9.33 -8.89
N TYR A 44 4.77 -8.68 -9.65
CA TYR A 44 5.30 -9.19 -10.91
C TYR A 44 6.76 -9.60 -10.73
N THR A 45 7.13 -10.74 -11.30
CA THR A 45 8.47 -11.33 -11.14
C THR A 45 9.36 -11.11 -12.36
N GLY A 46 8.77 -10.88 -13.53
CA GLY A 46 9.47 -10.76 -14.80
C GLY A 46 9.82 -9.33 -15.21
N ALA A 47 10.15 -9.18 -16.47
CA ALA A 47 10.65 -7.96 -17.12
C ALA A 47 9.55 -6.89 -17.32
N THR A 48 8.61 -6.79 -16.42
CA THR A 48 7.53 -5.81 -16.49
C THR A 48 7.95 -4.44 -15.91
N PRO A 49 7.40 -3.32 -16.41
CA PRO A 49 7.58 -1.99 -15.81
C PRO A 49 7.11 -1.87 -14.36
N PHE A 50 6.26 -2.78 -13.89
CA PHE A 50 5.78 -2.80 -12.49
C PHE A 50 6.76 -3.47 -11.53
N ASN A 51 7.76 -4.20 -12.03
CA ASN A 51 8.75 -4.86 -11.20
C ASN A 51 9.94 -3.93 -10.97
N THR A 52 10.12 -3.46 -9.72
CA THR A 52 11.25 -2.62 -9.31
C THR A 52 12.50 -3.42 -8.92
N GLY A 53 12.42 -4.75 -8.89
CA GLY A 53 13.54 -5.65 -8.65
C GLY A 53 14.54 -5.70 -9.83
N LEU A 54 15.61 -6.45 -9.67
CA LEU A 54 16.68 -6.53 -10.68
C LEU A 54 16.21 -7.06 -12.04
N LEU A 55 15.25 -8.00 -12.04
CA LEU A 55 14.68 -8.59 -13.26
C LEU A 55 13.55 -7.76 -13.88
N GLY A 56 13.20 -6.62 -13.31
CA GLY A 56 12.16 -5.73 -13.82
C GLY A 56 12.67 -4.76 -14.87
N ALA A 57 11.74 -4.03 -15.49
CA ALA A 57 12.02 -2.96 -16.44
C ALA A 57 11.50 -1.58 -15.97
N SER A 58 11.35 -1.40 -14.66
CA SER A 58 10.84 -0.13 -14.09
C SER A 58 11.77 1.05 -14.37
N ASP A 59 13.09 0.81 -14.36
CA ASP A 59 14.08 1.87 -14.60
C ASP A 59 14.05 2.30 -16.07
N LEU A 60 13.92 1.32 -17.00
CA LEU A 60 13.73 1.62 -18.41
C LEU A 60 12.46 2.44 -18.67
N TYR A 61 11.36 2.06 -18.03
CA TYR A 61 10.10 2.80 -18.10
C TYR A 61 10.26 4.23 -17.60
N ALA A 62 10.95 4.43 -16.47
CA ALA A 62 11.20 5.76 -15.90
C ALA A 62 12.04 6.63 -16.85
N GLU A 63 13.12 6.09 -17.43
CA GLU A 63 13.95 6.74 -18.43
C GLU A 63 13.14 7.10 -19.69
N THR A 64 12.33 6.17 -20.17
CA THR A 64 11.48 6.38 -21.34
C THR A 64 10.49 7.50 -21.09
N LYS A 65 9.84 7.50 -19.91
CA LYS A 65 8.85 8.52 -19.55
C LYS A 65 9.46 9.92 -19.38
N ALA A 66 10.72 9.99 -18.96
CA ALA A 66 11.45 11.26 -18.89
C ALA A 66 11.72 11.85 -20.26
N LEU A 67 11.97 11.01 -21.29
CA LEU A 67 12.21 11.42 -22.67
C LEU A 67 10.91 11.65 -23.46
N TYR A 68 9.95 10.76 -23.28
CA TYR A 68 8.66 10.72 -23.96
C TYR A 68 7.54 10.76 -22.91
N PRO A 69 7.01 11.95 -22.54
CA PRO A 69 6.01 12.11 -21.47
C PRO A 69 4.74 11.30 -21.70
N ARG A 70 4.38 11.03 -22.98
CA ARG A 70 3.25 10.17 -23.37
C ARG A 70 3.60 8.68 -23.28
N THR A 71 4.34 8.26 -22.25
CA THR A 71 4.64 6.85 -21.99
C THR A 71 3.61 6.25 -21.06
N ILE A 72 3.02 5.12 -21.47
CA ILE A 72 2.01 4.38 -20.71
C ILE A 72 2.35 2.90 -20.59
N VAL A 73 1.74 2.21 -19.63
CA VAL A 73 1.77 0.73 -19.52
C VAL A 73 0.38 0.19 -19.79
N VAL A 74 0.27 -0.80 -20.65
CA VAL A 74 -0.99 -1.47 -20.97
C VAL A 74 -0.99 -2.87 -20.41
N THR A 75 -1.95 -3.15 -19.50
CA THR A 75 -2.15 -4.49 -18.90
C THR A 75 -3.33 -5.25 -19.51
N SER A 76 -4.17 -4.57 -20.29
CA SER A 76 -5.32 -5.16 -20.98
C SER A 76 -5.57 -4.45 -22.29
N TRP A 77 -5.29 -5.13 -23.40
CA TRP A 77 -5.40 -4.56 -24.75
C TRP A 77 -6.85 -4.31 -25.18
N SER A 78 -7.80 -5.10 -24.69
CA SER A 78 -9.23 -4.86 -24.95
C SER A 78 -9.72 -3.50 -24.42
N ARG A 79 -9.05 -2.93 -23.43
CA ARG A 79 -9.36 -1.60 -22.86
C ARG A 79 -8.49 -0.49 -23.44
N ALA A 80 -7.33 -0.83 -23.99
CA ALA A 80 -6.35 0.12 -24.49
C ALA A 80 -6.82 0.86 -25.73
N TYR A 81 -7.70 0.27 -26.54
CA TYR A 81 -8.24 0.85 -27.76
C TYR A 81 -8.74 2.29 -27.57
N ASN A 82 -9.47 2.55 -26.49
CA ASN A 82 -9.99 3.88 -26.17
C ASN A 82 -8.95 4.87 -25.64
N MET A 83 -7.78 4.39 -25.23
CA MET A 83 -6.68 5.20 -24.68
C MET A 83 -5.68 5.62 -25.77
N ILE A 84 -5.62 4.87 -26.89
CA ILE A 84 -4.71 5.06 -28.00
C ILE A 84 -5.45 5.81 -29.11
N THR A 85 -5.75 7.08 -28.89
CA THR A 85 -6.42 7.92 -29.89
C THR A 85 -5.58 9.14 -30.21
N GLY A 86 -5.64 9.61 -31.47
CA GLY A 86 -5.03 10.88 -31.89
C GLY A 86 -3.50 10.87 -31.87
N CYS A 87 -2.86 9.73 -32.15
CA CYS A 87 -1.40 9.62 -32.22
C CYS A 87 -0.88 9.67 -33.67
N SER A 88 0.20 10.40 -33.90
CA SER A 88 0.93 10.36 -35.16
C SER A 88 1.85 9.13 -35.20
N THR A 89 2.49 8.82 -34.09
CA THR A 89 3.40 7.68 -33.97
C THR A 89 3.17 7.00 -32.62
N ALA A 90 3.09 5.66 -32.63
CA ALA A 90 3.10 4.85 -31.42
C ALA A 90 4.21 3.79 -31.51
N VAL A 91 4.91 3.56 -30.40
CA VAL A 91 5.93 2.53 -30.27
C VAL A 91 5.55 1.58 -29.13
N LEU A 92 5.39 0.30 -29.48
CA LEU A 92 5.21 -0.77 -28.49
C LEU A 92 6.54 -1.33 -28.05
N VAL A 93 6.74 -1.44 -26.75
CA VAL A 93 7.94 -2.04 -26.13
C VAL A 93 7.55 -3.33 -25.43
N VAL A 94 8.12 -4.44 -25.86
CA VAL A 94 7.95 -5.79 -25.33
C VAL A 94 9.31 -6.31 -24.88
N ILE A 95 9.45 -6.68 -23.59
CA ILE A 95 10.72 -7.12 -23.01
C ILE A 95 10.53 -8.46 -22.32
N SER A 96 11.18 -9.53 -22.78
CA SER A 96 11.13 -10.88 -22.21
C SER A 96 9.73 -11.29 -21.72
N PRO A 97 8.72 -11.36 -22.60
CA PRO A 97 7.37 -11.75 -22.20
C PRO A 97 7.37 -13.17 -21.63
N GLU A 98 6.79 -13.36 -20.45
CA GLU A 98 6.75 -14.67 -19.76
C GLU A 98 5.62 -15.57 -20.30
N ILE A 99 4.57 -14.94 -20.85
CA ILE A 99 3.39 -15.62 -21.39
C ILE A 99 3.37 -15.43 -22.91
N PRO A 100 3.30 -16.51 -23.71
CA PRO A 100 3.20 -16.40 -25.16
C PRO A 100 1.99 -15.57 -25.61
N TYR A 101 2.16 -14.76 -26.64
CA TYR A 101 1.04 -14.08 -27.27
C TYR A 101 0.14 -15.07 -27.99
N THR A 102 -1.16 -14.88 -27.87
CA THR A 102 -2.14 -15.56 -28.71
C THR A 102 -2.46 -14.69 -29.93
N THR A 103 -3.06 -15.28 -30.97
CA THR A 103 -3.54 -14.54 -32.15
C THR A 103 -4.55 -13.44 -31.76
N SER A 104 -5.40 -13.69 -30.75
CA SER A 104 -6.37 -12.72 -30.26
C SER A 104 -5.68 -11.52 -29.58
N ASP A 105 -4.61 -11.78 -28.84
CA ASP A 105 -3.81 -10.71 -28.21
C ASP A 105 -3.13 -9.86 -29.27
N ALA A 106 -2.49 -10.51 -30.25
CA ALA A 106 -1.82 -9.82 -31.35
C ALA A 106 -2.79 -8.98 -32.19
N ALA A 107 -4.00 -9.48 -32.44
CA ALA A 107 -5.07 -8.75 -33.11
C ALA A 107 -5.48 -7.50 -32.33
N SER A 108 -5.70 -7.64 -31.01
CA SER A 108 -6.09 -6.51 -30.16
C SER A 108 -4.99 -5.43 -30.08
N ILE A 109 -3.72 -5.84 -30.07
CA ILE A 109 -2.57 -4.92 -30.12
C ILE A 109 -2.55 -4.19 -31.46
N TRP A 110 -2.67 -4.93 -32.56
CA TRP A 110 -2.64 -4.37 -33.90
C TRP A 110 -3.80 -3.39 -34.14
N ASP A 111 -5.01 -3.75 -33.74
CA ASP A 111 -6.19 -2.89 -33.88
C ASP A 111 -6.01 -1.58 -33.10
N ALA A 112 -5.48 -1.65 -31.89
CA ALA A 112 -5.21 -0.47 -31.07
C ALA A 112 -4.13 0.44 -31.73
N LEU A 113 -3.02 -0.13 -32.18
CA LEU A 113 -1.92 0.63 -32.80
C LEU A 113 -2.26 1.11 -34.22
N SER A 114 -3.17 0.47 -34.91
CA SER A 114 -3.62 0.86 -36.26
C SER A 114 -4.31 2.22 -36.32
N GLN A 115 -4.69 2.78 -35.16
CA GLN A 115 -5.21 4.15 -35.07
C GLN A 115 -4.12 5.21 -35.23
N CYS A 116 -2.83 4.83 -35.14
CA CYS A 116 -1.70 5.73 -35.33
C CYS A 116 -1.19 5.64 -36.77
N GLN A 117 -0.69 6.76 -37.30
CA GLN A 117 -0.19 6.81 -38.67
C GLN A 117 1.09 5.98 -38.86
N ARG A 118 1.99 6.02 -37.88
CA ARG A 118 3.23 5.22 -37.86
C ARG A 118 3.24 4.34 -36.63
N ARG A 119 3.78 3.13 -36.77
CA ARG A 119 3.85 2.12 -35.73
C ARG A 119 5.29 1.62 -35.58
N GLY A 120 5.76 1.58 -34.34
CA GLY A 120 7.04 1.00 -33.98
C GLY A 120 6.82 -0.22 -33.06
N PHE A 121 7.66 -1.22 -33.19
CA PHE A 121 7.71 -2.37 -32.31
C PHE A 121 9.15 -2.61 -31.88
N ILE A 122 9.42 -2.53 -30.59
CA ILE A 122 10.68 -2.94 -29.97
C ILE A 122 10.41 -4.23 -29.25
N VAL A 123 10.94 -5.33 -29.74
CA VAL A 123 10.76 -6.67 -29.20
C VAL A 123 12.11 -7.22 -28.78
N ALA A 124 12.30 -7.36 -27.47
CA ALA A 124 13.46 -7.99 -26.86
C ALA A 124 13.00 -9.29 -26.20
N ASP A 125 13.26 -10.42 -26.81
CA ASP A 125 12.73 -11.73 -26.41
C ASP A 125 13.75 -12.83 -26.71
N GLU A 126 14.07 -13.62 -25.71
CA GLU A 126 14.94 -14.80 -25.83
C GLU A 126 14.15 -16.11 -25.89
N SER A 127 12.87 -16.06 -25.52
CA SER A 127 12.02 -17.25 -25.34
C SER A 127 11.20 -17.63 -26.59
N GLY A 128 11.03 -16.68 -27.52
CA GLY A 128 10.14 -16.82 -28.68
C GLY A 128 8.66 -16.58 -28.36
N ASN A 129 8.33 -16.15 -27.15
CA ASN A 129 6.96 -15.88 -26.73
C ASN A 129 6.31 -14.74 -27.55
N ALA A 130 7.11 -13.83 -28.10
CA ALA A 130 6.65 -12.75 -28.98
C ALA A 130 6.44 -13.19 -30.45
N ASN A 131 6.79 -14.40 -30.86
CA ASN A 131 6.74 -14.83 -32.27
C ASN A 131 5.34 -14.75 -32.88
N THR A 132 4.29 -15.05 -32.11
CA THR A 132 2.89 -14.91 -32.59
C THR A 132 2.56 -13.45 -32.88
N LEU A 133 3.00 -12.51 -32.06
CA LEU A 133 2.86 -11.08 -32.29
C LEU A 133 3.62 -10.66 -33.55
N LEU A 134 4.91 -11.03 -33.65
CA LEU A 134 5.75 -10.74 -34.83
C LEU A 134 5.14 -11.28 -36.12
N HIS A 135 4.60 -12.51 -36.07
CA HIS A 135 3.92 -13.10 -37.22
C HIS A 135 2.68 -12.32 -37.62
N PHE A 136 1.83 -11.97 -36.63
CA PHE A 136 0.55 -11.30 -36.86
C PHE A 136 0.73 -9.90 -37.48
N ILE A 137 1.73 -9.14 -37.01
CA ILE A 137 2.02 -7.79 -37.54
C ILE A 137 2.69 -7.85 -38.94
N GLY A 138 3.00 -9.04 -39.42
CA GLY A 138 3.63 -9.26 -40.75
C GLY A 138 5.15 -9.25 -40.75
N SER A 139 5.83 -9.18 -39.62
CA SER A 139 7.30 -9.23 -39.53
C SER A 139 7.83 -10.58 -40.03
N TYR A 140 8.97 -10.57 -40.70
CA TYR A 140 9.69 -11.78 -41.14
C TYR A 140 10.69 -12.29 -40.10
N VAL A 141 11.03 -11.47 -39.10
CA VAL A 141 11.98 -11.84 -38.04
C VAL A 141 11.32 -12.77 -37.04
N ARG A 142 12.06 -13.81 -36.65
CA ARG A 142 11.61 -14.76 -35.59
C ARG A 142 12.72 -15.00 -34.58
N VAL A 143 12.31 -15.18 -33.31
CA VAL A 143 13.18 -15.61 -32.23
C VAL A 143 13.24 -17.13 -32.22
N ASP A 144 14.43 -17.71 -32.34
CA ASP A 144 14.61 -19.17 -32.50
C ASP A 144 14.45 -19.91 -31.15
N ALA A 145 14.37 -19.21 -30.05
CA ALA A 145 14.30 -19.75 -28.66
C ALA A 145 15.48 -20.70 -28.35
N THR A 146 16.65 -20.40 -28.89
CA THR A 146 17.93 -21.08 -28.63
C THR A 146 18.70 -20.37 -27.51
N ARG A 147 19.89 -20.87 -27.18
CA ARG A 147 20.84 -20.13 -26.33
C ARG A 147 22.19 -20.06 -27.01
N ILE A 148 22.77 -18.88 -27.03
CA ILE A 148 24.10 -18.65 -27.57
C ILE A 148 25.08 -18.67 -26.38
N LEU A 149 26.09 -19.52 -26.46
CA LEU A 149 27.17 -19.60 -25.49
C LEU A 149 28.45 -19.00 -26.11
N ASP A 150 29.18 -18.29 -25.28
CA ASP A 150 30.51 -17.79 -25.62
C ASP A 150 31.48 -18.92 -25.97
N THR A 151 32.30 -18.75 -26.99
CA THR A 151 33.20 -19.80 -27.51
C THR A 151 34.33 -20.17 -26.56
N GLN A 152 34.79 -19.25 -25.71
CA GLN A 152 35.91 -19.46 -24.81
C GLN A 152 35.46 -20.01 -23.46
N THR A 153 34.44 -19.38 -22.86
CA THR A 153 33.97 -19.70 -21.51
C THR A 153 32.85 -20.73 -21.49
N ARG A 154 32.17 -20.94 -22.61
CA ARG A 154 30.91 -21.73 -22.72
C ARG A 154 29.78 -21.24 -21.79
N LEU A 155 29.90 -20.01 -21.30
CA LEU A 155 28.87 -19.38 -20.51
C LEU A 155 27.87 -18.65 -21.43
N PRO A 156 26.62 -18.42 -20.97
CA PRO A 156 25.59 -17.75 -21.75
C PRO A 156 25.75 -16.22 -21.79
N TYR A 157 26.99 -15.73 -21.77
CA TYR A 157 27.35 -14.32 -21.81
C TYR A 157 28.18 -13.94 -23.04
N PRO A 158 27.64 -14.15 -24.25
CA PRO A 158 28.38 -13.80 -25.46
C PRO A 158 28.47 -12.28 -25.63
N ILE A 159 29.51 -11.81 -26.27
CA ILE A 159 29.65 -10.41 -26.68
C ILE A 159 29.06 -10.26 -28.08
N ALA A 160 28.12 -9.32 -28.22
CA ALA A 160 27.53 -8.99 -29.50
C ALA A 160 28.05 -7.65 -30.02
N VAL A 161 28.26 -7.57 -31.34
CA VAL A 161 28.60 -6.35 -32.05
C VAL A 161 27.34 -5.82 -32.73
N PHE A 162 26.94 -4.60 -32.39
CA PHE A 162 25.82 -3.91 -33.00
C PHE A 162 26.32 -2.90 -34.04
N ASN A 163 25.61 -2.82 -35.17
CA ASN A 163 25.78 -1.81 -36.20
C ASN A 163 24.41 -1.50 -36.82
N THR A 164 23.82 -0.40 -36.40
CA THR A 164 22.44 -0.04 -36.70
C THR A 164 22.31 0.97 -37.85
N SER A 165 21.13 1.05 -38.46
CA SER A 165 20.88 1.98 -39.58
C SER A 165 20.97 3.46 -39.17
N TRP A 166 20.75 3.76 -37.87
CA TRP A 166 20.85 5.13 -37.33
C TRP A 166 22.22 5.49 -36.75
N GLY A 167 23.24 4.65 -37.00
CA GLY A 167 24.64 4.96 -36.70
C GLY A 167 25.09 4.57 -35.28
N TYR A 168 24.35 3.74 -34.54
CA TYR A 168 24.87 3.12 -33.32
C TYR A 168 25.83 2.00 -33.72
N GLY A 169 27.06 2.08 -33.20
CA GLY A 169 28.07 1.03 -33.30
C GLY A 169 28.69 0.75 -31.94
N GLY A 170 28.70 -0.52 -31.51
CA GLY A 170 29.25 -0.86 -30.19
C GLY A 170 29.12 -2.32 -29.84
N GLU A 171 29.82 -2.69 -28.75
CA GLU A 171 29.81 -4.05 -28.22
C GLU A 171 28.97 -4.07 -26.93
N LEU A 172 28.11 -5.07 -26.82
CA LEU A 172 27.30 -5.33 -25.62
C LEU A 172 27.48 -6.78 -25.18
N VAL A 173 27.53 -6.99 -23.87
CA VAL A 173 27.45 -8.33 -23.26
C VAL A 173 25.99 -8.72 -23.17
N LEU A 174 25.66 -9.90 -23.61
CA LEU A 174 24.31 -10.47 -23.57
C LEU A 174 24.20 -11.47 -22.42
N ASP A 175 22.93 -11.79 -21.99
CA ASP A 175 22.65 -12.80 -20.98
C ASP A 175 21.51 -13.70 -21.48
N ILE A 176 21.85 -14.96 -21.77
CA ILE A 176 20.90 -15.98 -22.27
C ILE A 176 20.27 -15.59 -23.63
N ALA A 177 21.04 -14.97 -24.50
CA ALA A 177 20.58 -14.54 -25.82
C ALA A 177 20.14 -15.71 -26.72
N SER A 178 19.11 -15.50 -27.52
CA SER A 178 18.65 -16.37 -28.59
C SER A 178 19.10 -15.87 -29.94
N SER A 179 19.36 -16.80 -30.86
CA SER A 179 19.51 -16.46 -32.28
C SER A 179 18.18 -16.03 -32.89
N LEU A 180 18.29 -15.23 -33.95
CA LEU A 180 17.16 -14.79 -34.76
C LEU A 180 17.26 -15.35 -36.18
N SER A 181 16.10 -15.65 -36.76
CA SER A 181 15.98 -16.09 -38.16
C SER A 181 15.02 -15.22 -38.95
N ILE A 182 15.16 -15.21 -40.25
CA ILE A 182 14.26 -14.51 -41.17
C ILE A 182 13.45 -15.56 -41.93
N LEU A 183 12.12 -15.46 -41.82
CA LEU A 183 11.14 -16.32 -42.48
C LEU A 183 10.30 -15.50 -43.45
N GLY A 184 10.86 -15.10 -44.60
CA GLY A 184 10.09 -14.28 -45.53
C GLY A 184 10.75 -13.94 -46.83
N GLY A 185 10.06 -13.17 -47.66
CA GLY A 185 10.44 -12.73 -48.97
C GLY A 185 11.23 -11.41 -49.00
N SER A 186 11.25 -10.76 -50.17
CA SER A 186 12.09 -9.57 -50.47
C SER A 186 11.30 -8.25 -50.44
N ASP A 187 10.06 -8.25 -49.95
CA ASP A 187 9.17 -7.07 -49.94
C ASP A 187 9.30 -6.20 -48.66
N HIS A 188 10.09 -6.66 -47.69
CA HIS A 188 10.46 -5.89 -46.52
C HIS A 188 11.94 -5.48 -46.59
N GLU A 189 12.23 -4.29 -46.09
CA GLU A 189 13.60 -3.85 -45.83
C GLU A 189 14.04 -4.45 -44.46
N VAL A 190 14.86 -5.51 -44.51
CA VAL A 190 15.38 -6.18 -43.32
C VAL A 190 16.88 -5.97 -43.24
N MET A 191 17.37 -5.40 -42.15
CA MET A 191 18.79 -5.15 -41.91
C MET A 191 19.26 -5.89 -40.67
N LEU A 192 20.37 -6.59 -40.78
CA LEU A 192 21.07 -7.22 -39.66
C LEU A 192 21.76 -6.12 -38.84
N SER A 193 21.34 -5.91 -37.60
CA SER A 193 21.80 -4.82 -36.73
C SER A 193 22.63 -5.28 -35.55
N GLY A 194 22.67 -6.59 -35.29
CA GLY A 194 23.50 -7.14 -34.21
C GLY A 194 23.88 -8.59 -34.46
N VAL A 195 25.15 -8.90 -34.21
CA VAL A 195 25.72 -10.25 -34.39
C VAL A 195 26.59 -10.64 -33.19
N VAL A 196 26.55 -11.92 -32.83
CA VAL A 196 27.59 -12.54 -32.02
C VAL A 196 28.62 -13.12 -32.99
N PRO A 197 29.88 -12.62 -33.03
CA PRO A 197 30.86 -13.02 -34.03
C PRO A 197 31.15 -14.51 -34.07
N SER A 198 31.08 -15.17 -32.90
CA SER A 198 31.19 -16.63 -32.81
C SER A 198 30.54 -17.16 -31.56
N GLY A 199 29.81 -18.26 -31.65
CA GLY A 199 29.10 -18.84 -30.50
C GLY A 199 28.74 -20.31 -30.71
N TYR A 200 28.55 -21.02 -29.62
CA TYR A 200 27.85 -22.31 -29.63
C TYR A 200 26.37 -22.07 -29.49
N ILE A 201 25.56 -22.78 -30.24
CA ILE A 201 24.09 -22.70 -30.11
C ILE A 201 23.61 -23.95 -29.42
N THR A 202 22.79 -23.77 -28.35
CA THR A 202 22.07 -24.84 -27.69
C THR A 202 20.59 -24.78 -28.05
N ASN A 203 19.95 -25.94 -28.15
CA ASN A 203 18.52 -25.99 -28.29
C ASN A 203 17.84 -25.88 -26.90
N GLN A 204 16.49 -25.80 -26.86
CA GLN A 204 15.74 -25.73 -25.64
C GLN A 204 15.92 -26.95 -24.72
N SER A 205 16.30 -28.10 -25.24
CA SER A 205 16.60 -29.30 -24.47
C SER A 205 17.96 -29.28 -23.79
N GLY A 206 18.76 -28.21 -23.99
CA GLY A 206 20.06 -28.04 -23.36
C GLY A 206 21.18 -28.81 -24.07
N SER A 207 20.92 -29.48 -25.18
CA SER A 207 21.97 -30.12 -25.98
C SER A 207 22.78 -29.04 -26.71
N VAL A 208 24.07 -28.97 -26.41
CA VAL A 208 25.01 -28.01 -27.03
C VAL A 208 25.38 -28.55 -28.38
N SER A 209 25.30 -27.71 -29.44
CA SER A 209 25.92 -28.02 -30.73
C SER A 209 27.43 -28.10 -30.54
N GLU A 210 28.06 -29.12 -31.08
CA GLU A 210 29.54 -29.22 -31.14
C GLU A 210 30.16 -28.25 -32.16
N ARG A 211 29.32 -27.61 -33.00
CA ARG A 211 29.79 -26.68 -34.05
C ARG A 211 29.77 -25.25 -33.52
N ILE A 212 30.82 -24.52 -33.84
CA ILE A 212 30.88 -23.08 -33.67
C ILE A 212 30.15 -22.46 -34.88
N TYR A 213 29.20 -21.58 -34.56
CA TYR A 213 28.51 -20.77 -35.55
C TYR A 213 29.19 -19.40 -35.60
N LEU A 214 29.40 -18.88 -36.80
CA LEU A 214 29.97 -17.54 -37.04
C LEU A 214 28.84 -16.60 -37.39
N ASP A 215 29.00 -15.34 -36.97
CA ASP A 215 28.07 -14.24 -37.25
C ASP A 215 26.60 -14.59 -36.91
N VAL A 216 26.41 -15.08 -35.68
CA VAL A 216 25.08 -15.47 -35.21
C VAL A 216 24.21 -14.20 -35.04
N ALA A 217 23.16 -14.10 -35.83
CA ALA A 217 22.26 -12.96 -35.79
C ALA A 217 21.48 -12.87 -34.46
N ILE A 218 21.52 -11.71 -33.82
CA ILE A 218 20.82 -11.45 -32.54
C ILE A 218 19.97 -10.18 -32.56
N ALA A 219 20.11 -9.34 -33.58
CA ALA A 219 19.24 -8.17 -33.74
C ALA A 219 18.98 -7.88 -35.20
N TYR A 220 17.74 -7.56 -35.50
CA TYR A 220 17.30 -7.10 -36.81
C TYR A 220 16.47 -5.83 -36.72
N GLU A 221 16.65 -4.95 -37.69
CA GLU A 221 15.73 -3.87 -38.03
C GLU A 221 14.91 -4.27 -39.24
N GLU A 222 13.62 -4.05 -39.20
CA GLU A 222 12.72 -4.35 -40.30
C GLU A 222 11.76 -3.19 -40.55
N ARG A 223 11.53 -2.85 -41.82
CA ARG A 223 10.59 -1.82 -42.22
C ARG A 223 9.68 -2.32 -43.34
N PHE A 224 8.39 -2.06 -43.19
CA PHE A 224 7.37 -2.33 -44.19
C PHE A 224 6.19 -1.39 -44.03
N GLY A 225 5.77 -0.74 -45.12
CA GLY A 225 4.73 0.27 -45.07
C GLY A 225 5.01 1.37 -44.04
N ASN A 226 4.09 1.55 -43.07
CA ASN A 226 4.22 2.52 -41.98
C ASN A 226 4.64 1.87 -40.66
N THR A 227 5.22 0.68 -40.73
CA THR A 227 5.64 -0.10 -39.56
C THR A 227 7.15 -0.27 -39.54
N SER A 228 7.75 -0.02 -38.38
CA SER A 228 9.17 -0.30 -38.11
C SER A 228 9.26 -1.28 -36.94
N VAL A 229 10.09 -2.30 -37.09
CA VAL A 229 10.27 -3.33 -36.05
C VAL A 229 11.75 -3.43 -35.72
N PHE A 230 12.10 -3.46 -34.47
CA PHE A 230 13.41 -3.81 -33.95
C PHE A 230 13.28 -5.05 -33.10
N VAL A 231 13.92 -6.14 -33.48
CA VAL A 231 13.90 -7.37 -32.69
C VAL A 231 15.30 -7.66 -32.21
N VAL A 232 15.44 -7.96 -30.94
CA VAL A 232 16.69 -8.43 -30.34
C VAL A 232 16.43 -9.70 -29.54
N GLY A 233 17.30 -10.69 -29.71
CA GLY A 233 17.19 -12.02 -29.09
C GLY A 233 17.59 -12.06 -27.61
N ASP A 234 17.62 -10.92 -26.92
CA ASP A 234 17.96 -10.82 -25.49
C ASP A 234 17.19 -9.67 -24.84
N GLY A 235 16.24 -9.99 -23.99
CA GLY A 235 15.52 -9.00 -23.21
C GLY A 235 16.26 -8.51 -21.97
N SER A 236 17.25 -9.27 -21.51
CA SER A 236 18.00 -8.94 -20.30
C SER A 236 18.77 -7.62 -20.41
N ILE A 237 19.16 -7.22 -21.62
CA ILE A 237 19.87 -5.96 -21.90
C ILE A 237 19.09 -4.70 -21.48
N PHE A 238 17.79 -4.83 -21.26
CA PHE A 238 16.88 -3.74 -20.87
C PHE A 238 16.37 -3.84 -19.42
N LEU A 239 16.85 -4.81 -18.65
CA LEU A 239 16.43 -5.01 -17.26
C LEU A 239 17.14 -4.05 -16.29
N ASN A 240 16.50 -3.83 -15.13
CA ASN A 240 17.04 -3.00 -14.07
C ASN A 240 18.45 -3.42 -13.64
N GLN A 241 18.77 -4.72 -13.63
CA GLN A 241 20.11 -5.20 -13.29
C GLN A 241 21.19 -4.59 -14.18
N VAL A 242 20.93 -4.47 -15.47
CA VAL A 242 21.85 -3.86 -16.43
C VAL A 242 21.84 -2.34 -16.30
N LEU A 243 20.65 -1.75 -16.15
CA LEU A 243 20.49 -0.29 -16.04
C LEU A 243 21.01 0.27 -14.71
N ARG A 244 21.24 -0.56 -13.69
CA ARG A 244 21.89 -0.20 -12.41
C ARG A 244 23.38 -0.54 -12.38
N SER A 245 23.91 -1.14 -13.46
CA SER A 245 25.31 -1.48 -13.56
C SER A 245 26.16 -0.29 -14.04
N GLN A 246 27.48 -0.44 -13.94
CA GLN A 246 28.43 0.53 -14.49
C GLN A 246 28.39 0.65 -16.03
N TYR A 247 27.74 -0.29 -16.70
CA TYR A 247 27.61 -0.31 -18.17
C TYR A 247 26.31 0.30 -18.68
N ARG A 248 25.47 0.82 -17.79
CA ARG A 248 24.15 1.40 -18.08
C ARG A 248 24.11 2.25 -19.34
N ASP A 249 25.05 3.18 -19.48
CA ASP A 249 24.99 4.18 -20.53
C ASP A 249 25.09 3.56 -21.94
N ARG A 250 25.81 2.44 -22.11
CA ARG A 250 25.92 1.74 -23.40
C ARG A 250 24.56 1.17 -23.83
N TYR A 251 23.86 0.51 -22.89
CA TYR A 251 22.57 -0.11 -23.18
C TYR A 251 21.45 0.92 -23.35
N LEU A 252 21.47 1.97 -22.52
CA LEU A 252 20.54 3.09 -22.70
C LEU A 252 20.77 3.84 -24.00
N PHE A 253 22.00 3.99 -24.46
CA PHE A 253 22.28 4.65 -25.70
C PHE A 253 21.72 3.88 -26.90
N LEU A 254 21.85 2.54 -26.91
CA LEU A 254 21.18 1.70 -27.90
C LEU A 254 19.67 1.89 -27.86
N TYR A 255 19.05 1.77 -26.66
CA TYR A 255 17.60 1.88 -26.50
C TYR A 255 17.05 3.24 -26.92
N LYS A 256 17.70 4.33 -26.50
CA LYS A 256 17.33 5.69 -26.87
C LYS A 256 17.42 5.89 -28.38
N GLY A 257 18.49 5.40 -28.99
CA GLY A 257 18.65 5.46 -30.44
C GLY A 257 17.53 4.74 -31.20
N ILE A 258 17.10 3.56 -30.73
CA ILE A 258 15.94 2.84 -31.31
C ILE A 258 14.68 3.68 -31.20
N LEU A 259 14.41 4.22 -30.01
CA LEU A 259 13.21 5.05 -29.78
C LEU A 259 13.23 6.31 -30.64
N ASP A 260 14.34 7.06 -30.63
CA ASP A 260 14.47 8.31 -31.37
C ASP A 260 14.31 8.06 -32.89
N HIS A 261 14.84 6.93 -33.38
CA HIS A 261 14.68 6.52 -34.77
C HIS A 261 13.21 6.21 -35.12
N MET A 262 12.49 5.46 -34.25
CA MET A 262 11.11 5.10 -34.50
C MET A 262 10.14 6.28 -34.27
N CYS A 263 10.40 7.09 -33.29
CA CYS A 263 9.61 8.29 -32.96
C CYS A 263 9.91 9.49 -33.88
N GLY A 264 11.04 9.47 -34.62
CA GLY A 264 11.49 10.60 -35.44
C GLY A 264 11.82 11.82 -34.57
N MET A 265 12.42 11.63 -33.39
CA MET A 265 12.71 12.67 -32.37
C MET A 265 11.50 13.52 -31.95
N ASN A 266 10.29 13.02 -32.17
CA ASN A 266 9.06 13.71 -31.77
C ASN A 266 8.67 13.32 -30.34
N THR A 267 8.73 14.26 -29.42
CA THR A 267 8.36 14.06 -28.00
C THR A 267 6.87 13.72 -27.78
N GLU A 268 6.01 13.98 -28.77
CA GLU A 268 4.59 13.58 -28.75
C GLU A 268 4.37 12.11 -29.15
N CYS A 269 5.44 11.37 -29.42
CA CYS A 269 5.39 9.94 -29.68
C CYS A 269 4.77 9.21 -28.48
N LEU A 270 3.81 8.34 -28.74
CA LEU A 270 3.19 7.52 -27.70
C LEU A 270 4.01 6.24 -27.53
N VAL A 271 4.70 6.10 -26.41
CA VAL A 271 5.44 4.87 -26.07
C VAL A 271 4.61 4.00 -25.15
N ILE A 272 4.42 2.75 -25.52
CA ILE A 272 3.55 1.81 -24.82
C ILE A 272 4.37 0.62 -24.38
N PHE A 273 4.49 0.41 -23.07
CA PHE A 273 5.04 -0.82 -22.54
C PHE A 273 3.92 -1.86 -22.40
N ASP A 274 4.15 -3.06 -22.94
CA ASP A 274 3.26 -4.17 -22.68
C ASP A 274 3.44 -4.69 -21.24
N GLY A 275 2.39 -4.61 -20.45
CA GLY A 275 2.32 -5.17 -19.10
C GLY A 275 1.41 -6.40 -19.02
N SER A 276 0.90 -6.89 -20.16
CA SER A 276 -0.13 -7.93 -20.19
C SER A 276 0.42 -9.36 -20.21
N ARG A 277 1.69 -9.54 -20.58
CA ARG A 277 2.30 -10.86 -20.82
C ARG A 277 3.25 -11.32 -19.71
N TYR A 278 2.99 -10.89 -18.47
CA TYR A 278 3.82 -11.22 -17.32
C TYR A 278 3.02 -11.94 -16.24
N ILE A 279 3.71 -12.83 -15.52
CA ILE A 279 3.12 -13.58 -14.43
C ILE A 279 3.05 -12.69 -13.20
N GLY A 280 1.83 -12.25 -12.89
CA GLY A 280 1.55 -11.58 -11.64
C GLY A 280 0.82 -12.51 -10.67
N GLY A 281 0.95 -12.24 -9.39
CA GLY A 281 0.23 -12.98 -8.37
C GLY A 281 0.43 -12.41 -6.97
N ASP A 282 -0.28 -12.96 -6.02
CA ASP A 282 0.00 -12.66 -4.63
C ASP A 282 1.34 -13.31 -4.20
N PRO A 283 2.04 -12.74 -3.21
CA PRO A 283 3.36 -13.22 -2.79
C PRO A 283 3.43 -14.71 -2.49
N VAL A 284 2.40 -15.26 -1.87
CA VAL A 284 2.35 -16.68 -1.47
C VAL A 284 2.24 -17.58 -2.69
N SER A 285 1.39 -17.22 -3.66
CA SER A 285 1.23 -18.00 -4.88
C SER A 285 2.48 -18.00 -5.75
N ILE A 286 3.22 -16.89 -5.78
CA ILE A 286 4.47 -16.77 -6.53
C ILE A 286 5.56 -17.66 -5.91
N ILE A 287 5.71 -17.65 -4.58
CA ILE A 287 6.65 -18.52 -3.86
C ILE A 287 6.26 -19.99 -4.04
N ALA A 288 4.97 -20.31 -3.99
CA ALA A 288 4.48 -21.67 -4.19
C ALA A 288 4.77 -22.23 -5.61
N ARG A 289 4.93 -21.33 -6.60
CA ARG A 289 5.37 -21.69 -7.97
C ARG A 289 6.89 -21.91 -8.10
N GLY A 290 7.64 -21.83 -6.99
CA GLY A 290 9.09 -22.11 -6.96
C GLY A 290 9.98 -20.91 -7.25
N VAL A 291 9.44 -19.70 -7.30
CA VAL A 291 10.27 -18.50 -7.46
C VAL A 291 11.05 -18.26 -6.17
N ASN A 292 12.36 -18.07 -6.31
CA ASN A 292 13.24 -17.84 -5.17
C ASN A 292 12.82 -16.56 -4.42
N PRO A 293 12.46 -16.63 -3.13
CA PRO A 293 12.03 -15.48 -2.35
C PRO A 293 13.04 -14.32 -2.33
N SER A 294 14.33 -14.61 -2.45
CA SER A 294 15.37 -13.57 -2.47
C SER A 294 15.28 -12.63 -3.67
N LEU A 295 14.69 -13.09 -4.78
CA LEU A 295 14.46 -12.28 -5.97
C LEU A 295 13.22 -11.37 -5.84
N LEU A 296 12.38 -11.65 -4.84
CA LEU A 296 11.11 -10.96 -4.60
C LEU A 296 11.21 -9.87 -3.52
N VAL A 297 12.37 -9.71 -2.89
CA VAL A 297 12.56 -8.72 -1.81
C VAL A 297 12.59 -7.32 -2.39
N THR A 298 11.41 -6.80 -2.75
CA THR A 298 11.18 -5.42 -3.16
C THR A 298 10.37 -4.70 -2.07
N PRO A 299 10.39 -3.36 -2.01
CA PRO A 299 9.55 -2.60 -1.08
C PRO A 299 8.07 -2.96 -1.20
N GLU A 300 7.59 -3.19 -2.42
CA GLU A 300 6.20 -3.58 -2.71
C GLU A 300 5.89 -4.97 -2.16
N PHE A 301 6.81 -5.93 -2.30
CA PHE A 301 6.67 -7.26 -1.72
C PHE A 301 6.57 -7.20 -0.20
N ILE A 302 7.44 -6.42 0.44
CA ILE A 302 7.44 -6.24 1.90
C ILE A 302 6.13 -5.61 2.34
N ALA A 303 5.68 -4.55 1.67
CA ALA A 303 4.41 -3.87 1.97
C ALA A 303 3.21 -4.82 1.81
N ALA A 304 3.18 -5.62 0.74
CA ALA A 304 2.14 -6.61 0.50
C ALA A 304 2.11 -7.71 1.57
N ALA A 305 3.27 -8.22 1.95
CA ALA A 305 3.39 -9.25 2.99
C ALA A 305 2.92 -8.72 4.35
N ILE A 306 3.34 -7.51 4.73
CA ILE A 306 2.91 -6.86 5.98
C ILE A 306 1.40 -6.60 5.97
N ALA A 307 0.86 -6.04 4.89
CA ALA A 307 -0.57 -5.77 4.76
C ALA A 307 -1.40 -7.05 4.90
N ARG A 308 -0.94 -8.15 4.30
CA ARG A 308 -1.60 -9.45 4.39
C ARG A 308 -1.53 -10.06 5.79
N ILE A 309 -0.39 -9.97 6.47
CA ILE A 309 -0.22 -10.49 7.84
C ILE A 309 -1.11 -9.73 8.84
N ILE A 310 -1.18 -8.41 8.70
CA ILE A 310 -1.96 -7.56 9.62
C ILE A 310 -3.46 -7.69 9.36
N HIS A 311 -3.87 -8.06 8.14
CA HIS A 311 -5.28 -8.08 7.77
C HIS A 311 -6.08 -9.14 8.55
N PRO A 312 -7.21 -8.78 9.18
CA PRO A 312 -7.98 -9.71 10.01
C PRO A 312 -8.43 -10.98 9.29
N ALA A 313 -8.74 -10.92 7.99
CA ALA A 313 -9.14 -12.08 7.20
C ALA A 313 -8.05 -13.16 7.10
N THR A 314 -6.79 -12.83 7.37
CA THR A 314 -5.68 -13.79 7.32
C THR A 314 -5.58 -14.64 8.59
N TRP A 315 -5.73 -14.03 9.75
CA TRP A 315 -5.49 -14.70 11.04
C TRP A 315 -6.76 -14.99 11.84
N LEU A 316 -7.86 -14.25 11.60
CA LEU A 316 -9.09 -14.44 12.36
C LEU A 316 -9.76 -15.80 12.10
N PRO A 317 -9.92 -16.28 10.84
CA PRO A 317 -10.50 -17.62 10.59
C PRO A 317 -9.71 -18.75 11.24
N PRO A 318 -8.37 -18.83 11.12
CA PRO A 318 -7.59 -19.84 11.84
C PRO A 318 -7.70 -19.71 13.36
N ALA A 319 -7.74 -18.51 13.91
CA ALA A 319 -7.88 -18.28 15.34
C ALA A 319 -9.25 -18.76 15.87
N VAL A 320 -10.32 -18.45 15.13
CA VAL A 320 -11.68 -18.94 15.45
C VAL A 320 -11.76 -20.46 15.33
N SER A 321 -11.22 -21.06 14.27
CA SER A 321 -11.17 -22.51 14.08
C SER A 321 -10.38 -23.20 15.18
N TRP A 322 -9.24 -22.64 15.60
CA TRP A 322 -8.46 -23.14 16.73
C TRP A 322 -9.26 -23.06 18.04
N ALA A 323 -9.91 -21.93 18.31
CA ALA A 323 -10.76 -21.76 19.50
C ALA A 323 -11.93 -22.75 19.51
N ASP A 324 -12.60 -22.92 18.37
CA ASP A 324 -13.69 -23.90 18.20
C ASP A 324 -13.20 -25.33 18.46
N SER A 325 -12.05 -25.72 17.90
CA SER A 325 -11.44 -27.02 18.13
C SER A 325 -11.08 -27.25 19.61
N LEU A 326 -10.63 -26.23 20.30
CA LEU A 326 -10.28 -26.28 21.71
C LEU A 326 -11.54 -26.41 22.58
N ILE A 327 -12.58 -25.64 22.28
CA ILE A 327 -13.90 -25.75 22.95
C ILE A 327 -14.49 -27.12 22.71
N SER A 328 -14.48 -27.61 21.47
CA SER A 328 -15.00 -28.94 21.11
C SER A 328 -14.28 -30.07 21.87
N ARG A 329 -12.94 -29.97 21.98
CA ARG A 329 -12.16 -30.94 22.80
C ARG A 329 -12.56 -30.86 24.28
N LEU A 330 -12.66 -29.68 24.86
CA LEU A 330 -13.05 -29.48 26.26
C LEU A 330 -14.46 -30.03 26.51
N VAL A 331 -15.40 -29.81 25.59
CA VAL A 331 -16.78 -30.27 25.70
C VAL A 331 -16.90 -31.77 25.50
N SER A 332 -15.98 -32.41 24.74
CA SER A 332 -16.02 -33.87 24.47
C SER A 332 -15.46 -34.72 25.63
N ILE A 333 -14.71 -34.13 26.59
CA ILE A 333 -14.05 -34.87 27.67
C ILE A 333 -15.08 -35.51 28.66
N SER A 334 -16.12 -34.78 29.04
CA SER A 334 -17.18 -35.29 29.92
C SER A 334 -18.43 -34.40 29.94
N ASN A 335 -19.56 -34.94 30.43
CA ASN A 335 -20.74 -34.13 30.63
C ASN A 335 -20.54 -33.01 31.69
N LEU A 336 -19.64 -33.22 32.62
CA LEU A 336 -19.27 -32.20 33.62
C LEU A 336 -18.52 -31.02 32.96
N SER A 337 -17.63 -31.29 32.01
CA SER A 337 -16.91 -30.24 31.27
C SER A 337 -17.84 -29.39 30.40
N ARG A 338 -18.91 -29.96 29.83
CA ARG A 338 -19.96 -29.21 29.12
C ARG A 338 -20.64 -28.20 30.02
N VAL A 339 -21.06 -28.65 31.23
CA VAL A 339 -21.70 -27.78 32.21
C VAL A 339 -20.73 -26.66 32.65
N LEU A 340 -19.46 -27.01 32.90
CA LEU A 340 -18.43 -26.04 33.26
C LEU A 340 -18.19 -24.99 32.19
N VAL A 341 -18.01 -25.38 30.92
CA VAL A 341 -17.80 -24.45 29.79
C VAL A 341 -19.01 -23.54 29.61
N ILE A 342 -20.23 -24.08 29.64
CA ILE A 342 -21.45 -23.27 29.52
C ILE A 342 -21.57 -22.31 30.69
N SER A 343 -21.38 -22.79 31.93
CA SER A 343 -21.48 -21.95 33.13
C SER A 343 -20.45 -20.82 33.16
N THR A 344 -19.20 -21.13 32.75
CA THR A 344 -18.11 -20.15 32.67
C THR A 344 -18.39 -19.12 31.57
N SER A 345 -18.89 -19.53 30.42
CA SER A 345 -19.29 -18.63 29.36
C SER A 345 -20.42 -17.69 29.77
N VAL A 346 -21.45 -18.21 30.42
CA VAL A 346 -22.56 -17.43 30.95
C VAL A 346 -22.07 -16.46 32.04
N LEU A 347 -21.14 -16.91 32.90
CA LEU A 347 -20.54 -16.08 33.92
C LEU A 347 -19.75 -14.91 33.32
N ILE A 348 -18.89 -15.19 32.31
CA ILE A 348 -18.10 -14.15 31.62
C ILE A 348 -19.02 -13.14 30.94
N VAL A 349 -20.01 -13.60 30.19
CA VAL A 349 -20.99 -12.72 29.54
C VAL A 349 -21.75 -11.87 30.59
N SER A 350 -22.16 -12.49 31.67
CA SER A 350 -22.84 -11.79 32.77
C SER A 350 -21.94 -10.75 33.43
N LEU A 351 -20.67 -11.07 33.68
CA LEU A 351 -19.68 -10.13 34.23
C LEU A 351 -19.42 -8.96 33.28
N VAL A 352 -19.30 -9.21 31.99
CA VAL A 352 -19.13 -8.16 30.96
C VAL A 352 -20.37 -7.27 30.89
N LEU A 353 -21.57 -7.84 30.94
CA LEU A 353 -22.81 -7.08 30.96
C LEU A 353 -22.98 -6.29 32.26
N LEU A 354 -22.62 -6.88 33.41
CA LEU A 354 -22.65 -6.21 34.71
C LEU A 354 -21.57 -5.11 34.81
N SER A 355 -20.39 -5.31 34.24
CA SER A 355 -19.34 -4.28 34.21
C SER A 355 -19.70 -3.07 33.36
N LYS A 356 -20.54 -3.26 32.36
CA LYS A 356 -21.10 -2.19 31.52
C LYS A 356 -22.43 -1.66 32.00
N ALA A 357 -23.06 -2.34 32.97
CA ALA A 357 -24.25 -1.77 33.63
C ALA A 357 -23.82 -0.45 34.28
N PRO A 358 -24.50 0.65 33.99
CA PRO A 358 -24.23 1.90 34.70
C PRO A 358 -24.35 1.58 36.22
N PRO A 359 -23.39 2.07 37.03
CA PRO A 359 -23.45 1.82 38.47
C PRO A 359 -24.85 2.13 38.92
N ARG A 360 -25.52 1.14 39.57
CA ARG A 360 -26.81 1.37 40.19
C ARG A 360 -26.65 2.64 41.02
N ARG A 361 -27.26 3.73 40.55
CA ARG A 361 -27.41 4.90 41.41
C ARG A 361 -28.05 4.38 42.70
N SER A 362 -27.24 4.26 43.76
CA SER A 362 -27.80 4.25 45.09
C SER A 362 -28.62 5.55 45.13
N ASP A 363 -29.93 5.41 45.33
CA ASP A 363 -30.84 6.53 45.49
C ASP A 363 -30.59 7.34 46.81
N SER A 364 -29.37 7.26 47.37
CA SER A 364 -28.90 8.34 48.21
C SER A 364 -28.70 9.51 47.25
N LEU A 365 -29.72 10.34 47.14
CA LEU A 365 -29.64 11.71 46.66
C LEU A 365 -28.63 12.42 47.55
N ILE A 366 -27.34 12.17 47.31
CA ILE A 366 -26.26 13.04 47.74
C ILE A 366 -26.54 14.31 46.95
N ASP A 367 -27.00 15.33 47.62
CA ASP A 367 -27.15 16.66 47.05
C ASP A 367 -25.72 17.17 46.81
N VAL A 368 -25.17 16.85 45.59
CA VAL A 368 -23.80 17.15 45.23
C VAL A 368 -23.51 18.64 45.44
N ASP A 369 -24.49 19.49 45.21
CA ASP A 369 -24.33 20.93 45.37
C ASP A 369 -24.16 21.30 46.83
N ARG A 370 -24.89 20.65 47.74
CA ARG A 370 -24.81 20.86 49.18
C ARG A 370 -23.52 20.30 49.77
N ASP A 371 -23.11 19.11 49.32
CA ASP A 371 -21.88 18.48 49.78
C ASP A 371 -20.64 19.22 49.27
N VAL A 372 -20.65 19.72 48.03
CA VAL A 372 -19.57 20.57 47.52
C VAL A 372 -19.52 21.90 48.23
N SER A 373 -20.65 22.51 48.52
CA SER A 373 -20.71 23.75 49.32
C SER A 373 -20.16 23.56 50.74
N ASN A 374 -20.42 22.41 51.34
CA ASN A 374 -19.84 22.04 52.65
C ASN A 374 -18.31 21.80 52.53
N MET A 375 -17.82 21.17 51.46
CA MET A 375 -16.40 21.01 51.23
C MET A 375 -15.68 22.37 51.09
N VAL A 376 -16.28 23.31 50.38
CA VAL A 376 -15.75 24.68 50.23
C VAL A 376 -15.76 25.41 51.58
N ALA A 377 -16.82 25.25 52.37
CA ALA A 377 -16.95 25.88 53.67
C ALA A 377 -15.96 25.35 54.72
N ILE A 378 -15.63 24.05 54.67
CA ILE A 378 -14.76 23.38 55.64
C ILE A 378 -13.30 23.32 55.16
N GLY A 379 -13.07 23.51 53.86
CA GLY A 379 -11.72 23.38 53.22
C GLY A 379 -11.20 21.93 53.26
N ARG A 380 -12.04 20.93 53.42
CA ARG A 380 -11.67 19.50 53.50
C ARG A 380 -12.47 18.64 52.54
N VAL A 381 -11.80 17.60 51.97
CA VAL A 381 -12.47 16.59 51.15
C VAL A 381 -13.18 15.61 52.05
N ASP A 382 -14.50 15.53 51.99
CA ASP A 382 -15.26 14.44 52.61
C ASP A 382 -15.13 13.19 51.71
N ARG A 383 -14.61 12.07 52.30
CA ARG A 383 -14.46 10.80 51.61
C ARG A 383 -15.78 10.14 51.18
N SER A 384 -16.90 10.63 51.70
CA SER A 384 -18.24 10.16 51.33
C SER A 384 -18.70 10.68 49.98
N VAL A 385 -18.07 11.75 49.44
CA VAL A 385 -18.42 12.35 48.15
C VAL A 385 -17.65 11.67 47.04
N GLY A 386 -18.37 11.25 46.00
CA GLY A 386 -17.77 10.60 44.82
C GLY A 386 -16.78 11.50 44.10
N VAL A 387 -15.54 11.03 43.93
CA VAL A 387 -14.46 11.78 43.27
C VAL A 387 -14.51 11.61 41.75
N GLY A 388 -14.85 12.69 41.05
CA GLY A 388 -14.93 12.65 39.59
C GLY A 388 -14.90 14.02 38.91
N ARG A 389 -14.89 14.03 37.60
CA ARG A 389 -14.90 15.24 36.77
C ARG A 389 -16.08 16.17 37.11
N ARG A 390 -17.25 15.59 37.34
CA ARG A 390 -18.46 16.36 37.64
C ARG A 390 -18.34 17.08 39.00
N VAL A 391 -17.83 16.39 40.00
CA VAL A 391 -17.59 16.98 41.34
C VAL A 391 -16.59 18.14 41.26
N PHE A 392 -15.53 17.99 40.44
CA PHE A 392 -14.59 19.10 40.22
C PHE A 392 -15.25 20.31 39.55
N ILE A 393 -16.16 20.10 38.59
CA ILE A 393 -16.87 21.23 37.93
C ILE A 393 -17.75 21.96 38.91
N GLU A 394 -18.46 21.26 39.77
CA GLU A 394 -19.30 21.89 40.80
C GLU A 394 -18.46 22.58 41.89
N LEU A 395 -17.34 21.98 42.30
CA LEU A 395 -16.36 22.61 43.18
C LEU A 395 -15.81 23.91 42.56
N TYR A 396 -15.41 23.89 41.28
CA TYR A 396 -14.95 25.08 40.57
C TYR A 396 -16.02 26.18 40.59
N ARG A 397 -17.28 25.86 40.28
CA ARG A 397 -18.39 26.82 40.28
C ARG A 397 -18.64 27.41 41.67
N SER A 398 -18.63 26.56 42.69
CA SER A 398 -18.86 27.01 44.08
C SER A 398 -17.75 27.95 44.56
N ILE A 399 -16.48 27.62 44.24
CA ILE A 399 -15.33 28.48 44.57
C ILE A 399 -15.38 29.78 43.74
N ASP A 400 -15.67 29.70 42.45
CA ASP A 400 -15.77 30.86 41.56
C ASP A 400 -16.85 31.85 42.03
N GLU A 401 -18.00 31.35 42.46
CA GLU A 401 -19.08 32.15 42.99
C GLU A 401 -18.70 32.80 44.31
N THR A 402 -17.98 32.08 45.18
CA THR A 402 -17.51 32.63 46.46
C THR A 402 -16.46 33.73 46.24
N ILE A 403 -15.50 33.49 45.40
CA ILE A 403 -14.46 34.50 45.03
C ILE A 403 -15.10 35.73 44.38
N TYR A 404 -16.11 35.51 43.50
CA TYR A 404 -16.82 36.62 42.88
C TYR A 404 -17.55 37.49 43.91
N ARG A 405 -18.19 36.86 44.92
CA ARG A 405 -18.85 37.61 46.01
C ARG A 405 -17.86 38.37 46.89
N GLU A 406 -16.72 37.76 47.19
CA GLU A 406 -15.75 38.33 48.12
C GLU A 406 -14.80 39.32 47.48
N ALA A 407 -14.30 39.05 46.25
CA ALA A 407 -13.27 39.83 45.56
C ALA A 407 -13.76 40.54 44.31
N GLY A 408 -15.01 40.27 43.85
CA GLY A 408 -15.58 40.91 42.66
C GLY A 408 -14.97 40.46 41.35
N VAL A 409 -14.25 39.31 41.33
CA VAL A 409 -13.57 38.76 40.16
C VAL A 409 -13.85 37.30 39.95
N ARG A 410 -14.00 36.83 38.70
CA ARG A 410 -14.14 35.43 38.36
C ARG A 410 -12.80 34.75 38.24
N LEU A 411 -12.72 33.45 38.56
CA LEU A 411 -11.50 32.64 38.43
C LEU A 411 -10.98 32.60 37.00
N GLY A 412 -11.86 32.80 36.01
CA GLY A 412 -11.54 32.80 34.59
C GLY A 412 -10.92 34.10 34.06
N ASP A 413 -11.00 35.17 34.82
CA ASP A 413 -10.59 36.52 34.40
C ASP A 413 -9.06 36.71 34.50
N SER A 414 -8.51 37.49 33.60
CA SER A 414 -7.05 37.79 33.57
C SER A 414 -6.55 38.53 34.84
N GLY A 415 -7.42 39.26 35.52
CA GLY A 415 -7.13 39.98 36.76
C GLY A 415 -7.37 39.20 38.06
N CYS A 416 -7.62 37.88 37.98
CA CYS A 416 -7.94 37.06 39.15
C CYS A 416 -6.89 37.16 40.26
N ALA A 417 -5.61 37.02 39.93
CA ALA A 417 -4.53 37.05 40.92
C ALA A 417 -4.37 38.45 41.55
N GLU A 418 -4.44 39.49 40.72
CA GLU A 418 -4.31 40.90 41.17
C GLU A 418 -5.40 41.28 42.17
N LYS A 419 -6.64 40.90 41.88
CA LYS A 419 -7.78 41.18 42.77
C LYS A 419 -7.73 40.40 44.07
N LEU A 420 -7.14 39.20 44.08
CA LEU A 420 -6.90 38.47 45.33
C LEU A 420 -5.77 39.11 46.16
N VAL A 421 -4.75 39.65 45.53
CA VAL A 421 -3.69 40.42 46.19
C VAL A 421 -4.23 41.71 46.81
N ASP A 422 -5.14 42.43 46.14
CA ASP A 422 -5.84 43.61 46.70
C ASP A 422 -6.63 43.25 47.99
N ARG A 423 -6.93 41.99 48.21
CA ARG A 423 -7.58 41.48 49.42
C ARG A 423 -6.62 40.93 50.48
N GLY A 424 -5.32 41.09 50.28
CA GLY A 424 -4.28 40.68 51.21
C GLY A 424 -3.74 39.26 51.03
N VAL A 425 -4.10 38.58 49.93
CA VAL A 425 -3.53 37.25 49.60
C VAL A 425 -2.11 37.47 49.05
N ASP A 426 -1.20 36.55 49.43
CA ASP A 426 0.15 36.52 48.87
C ASP A 426 0.15 36.41 47.34
N ILE A 427 0.98 37.13 46.63
CA ILE A 427 0.96 37.23 45.16
C ILE A 427 1.29 35.92 44.49
N ASP A 428 2.22 35.11 45.02
CA ASP A 428 2.61 33.86 44.45
C ASP A 428 1.50 32.80 44.66
N LEU A 429 0.86 32.79 45.83
CA LEU A 429 -0.26 31.94 46.12
C LEU A 429 -1.49 32.30 45.29
N ALA A 430 -1.80 33.57 45.11
CA ALA A 430 -2.90 34.04 44.28
C ALA A 430 -2.72 33.62 42.82
N ARG A 431 -1.48 33.76 42.28
CA ARG A 431 -1.14 33.39 40.92
C ARG A 431 -1.20 31.85 40.72
N GLU A 432 -0.66 31.07 41.68
CA GLU A 432 -0.70 29.63 41.64
C GLU A 432 -2.15 29.13 41.62
N PHE A 433 -2.97 29.68 42.48
CA PHE A 433 -4.37 29.29 42.61
C PHE A 433 -5.19 29.58 41.34
N CYS A 434 -5.17 30.85 40.86
CA CYS A 434 -5.90 31.21 39.65
C CYS A 434 -5.46 30.40 38.44
N THR A 435 -4.13 30.20 38.27
CA THR A 435 -3.58 29.40 37.19
C THR A 435 -3.98 27.93 37.28
N TYR A 436 -3.92 27.35 38.46
CA TYR A 436 -4.30 25.96 38.71
C TYR A 436 -5.77 25.73 38.39
N MET A 437 -6.66 26.54 38.97
CA MET A 437 -8.11 26.43 38.81
C MET A 437 -8.51 26.56 37.32
N ASN A 438 -7.97 27.55 36.61
CA ASN A 438 -8.24 27.75 35.19
C ASN A 438 -7.76 26.59 34.32
N ARG A 439 -6.56 26.07 34.59
CA ARG A 439 -6.02 24.93 33.88
C ARG A 439 -6.89 23.69 34.05
N MET A 440 -7.28 23.43 35.26
CA MET A 440 -8.10 22.25 35.58
C MET A 440 -9.53 22.40 35.08
N ALA A 441 -10.13 23.59 35.14
CA ALA A 441 -11.43 23.87 34.57
C ALA A 441 -11.44 23.67 33.03
N ARG A 442 -10.45 24.18 32.32
CA ARG A 442 -10.32 23.93 30.88
C ARG A 442 -10.26 22.44 30.57
N ARG A 443 -9.47 21.64 31.31
CA ARG A 443 -9.41 20.18 31.15
C ARG A 443 -10.74 19.50 31.48
N ALA A 444 -11.48 19.99 32.48
CA ALA A 444 -12.79 19.49 32.87
C ALA A 444 -13.89 19.82 31.85
N MET A 445 -13.75 20.93 31.10
CA MET A 445 -14.75 21.38 30.10
C MET A 445 -14.46 20.88 28.69
N LEU A 446 -13.25 20.36 28.40
CA LEU A 446 -12.90 19.82 27.09
C LEU A 446 -13.80 18.63 26.70
N ARG A 447 -14.57 18.79 25.63
CA ARG A 447 -15.32 17.71 24.95
C ARG A 447 -14.42 17.04 23.90
N SER A 448 -13.30 16.47 24.34
CA SER A 448 -12.41 15.72 23.45
C SER A 448 -12.82 14.25 23.41
N ILE A 449 -12.66 13.62 22.24
CA ILE A 449 -12.80 12.15 22.03
C ILE A 449 -11.78 11.40 22.90
N TYR A 450 -10.63 12.02 23.18
CA TYR A 450 -9.59 11.52 24.09
C TYR A 450 -9.47 12.48 25.29
N PRO A 451 -10.28 12.30 26.36
CA PRO A 451 -10.15 13.14 27.53
C PRO A 451 -8.77 12.94 28.19
N PRO A 452 -8.09 14.02 28.61
CA PRO A 452 -6.82 13.89 29.31
C PRO A 452 -7.00 13.05 30.55
N ILE A 453 -6.07 12.13 30.80
CA ILE A 453 -6.07 11.28 32.00
C ILE A 453 -5.78 12.17 33.21
N VAL A 454 -6.81 12.53 33.95
CA VAL A 454 -6.72 13.36 35.16
C VAL A 454 -7.15 12.53 36.37
N ARG A 455 -6.33 12.51 37.42
CA ARG A 455 -6.70 11.93 38.72
C ARG A 455 -7.54 12.97 39.50
N TRP A 456 -8.84 12.97 39.24
CA TRP A 456 -9.76 13.98 39.78
C TRP A 456 -9.73 14.10 41.29
N GLY A 457 -9.53 13.02 42.05
CA GLY A 457 -9.37 13.07 43.48
C GLY A 457 -8.24 14.00 43.93
N ARG A 458 -7.05 13.82 43.36
CA ARG A 458 -5.90 14.71 43.65
C ARG A 458 -6.13 16.15 43.17
N ALA A 459 -6.88 16.31 42.08
CA ALA A 459 -7.20 17.64 41.59
C ALA A 459 -8.14 18.41 42.53
N ILE A 460 -9.11 17.71 43.09
CA ILE A 460 -10.04 18.26 44.10
C ILE A 460 -9.29 18.60 45.40
N GLU A 461 -8.48 17.67 45.91
CA GLU A 461 -7.65 17.89 47.12
C GLU A 461 -6.74 19.11 46.98
N ARG A 462 -6.05 19.23 45.85
CA ARG A 462 -5.16 20.37 45.58
C ARG A 462 -5.92 21.68 45.44
N ALA A 463 -7.11 21.66 44.80
CA ALA A 463 -7.95 22.84 44.66
C ALA A 463 -8.40 23.34 46.03
N LEU A 464 -8.85 22.44 46.90
CA LEU A 464 -9.28 22.77 48.27
C LEU A 464 -8.11 23.22 49.16
N GLU A 465 -6.94 22.59 49.04
CA GLU A 465 -5.74 23.01 49.76
C GLU A 465 -5.35 24.45 49.39
N LEU A 466 -5.30 24.77 48.11
CA LEU A 466 -4.98 26.14 47.66
C LEU A 466 -6.05 27.13 48.10
N TYR A 467 -7.33 26.74 47.98
CA TYR A 467 -8.42 27.59 48.42
C TYR A 467 -8.39 27.84 49.93
N SER A 468 -8.08 26.84 50.75
CA SER A 468 -7.99 27.01 52.22
C SER A 468 -6.86 27.93 52.69
N ARG A 469 -5.82 28.11 51.85
CA ARG A 469 -4.72 29.04 52.15
C ARG A 469 -5.03 30.48 51.71
N ILE A 470 -5.99 30.67 50.82
CA ILE A 470 -6.41 32.00 50.33
C ILE A 470 -7.47 32.60 51.25
N ARG A 471 -8.31 31.75 51.82
CA ARG A 471 -9.34 32.14 52.78
C ARG A 471 -8.76 32.39 54.16
#